data_00df5f4b417a28259d666893c4d54eae
#
_entry.id   00df5f4b417a28259d666893c4d54eae
#
_cell.length_a   1.000
_cell.length_b   1.000
_cell.length_c   1.000
_cell.angle_alpha   90.00
_cell.angle_beta   90.00
_cell.angle_gamma   90.00
#
_symmetry.space_group_name_H-M   'P 1'
#
loop_
_entity.id
_entity.type
_entity.pdbx_description
1 polymer ?
#
loop_
_entity_poly.entity_id
_entity_poly.type
_entity_poly.pdbx_seq_one_letter_code
_entity_poly.pdbx_strand_id
1 'polypeptide(L)'
;MKKKILVILLALMAAITLGACSANTVSYLDAAGKVSNWEGSKVSGKLDYDFEIKDPKSNEMVNVKLPIKLTGEQLGQDRAHVIMDMNLQDVKKVFEKDLKNTEDKKEIEDIPNNMKIDVFVKDNEIIMSKNIFAVNKEAVKDIKEDYISISSEGNGLSPKSAKYFSSEEFKSDLLKLMDVALGDAKQGIDYEVNGNTYTLNATSDQIIDEFIKASDNVMKNWDTVSKDVLAIVDKAGLPINDEEKKDFKELNKEYKREDLVNSASEIKEMLKGSNISEKTTFEENKYIQEIGMKVSVSNFVKVSVKGNTVTTKDENVKINFPTSVKKLTMDEYMKLIMPGMNSSLVTVRVNGEDITFEDPEALPKIINERTMLAARAFYEKIGAKVEWNGKDRTVTVSKDNDKIVLKIDSNKALVNGKEVKLDSPATIINDKTYIPVRFVSEAFGYKVKYDANEGMPIVDIFNITEKELEEKLAEIEKESNYKMIASMKNSGLKDEEIEKNLKDLYEGEELDKILAAKADLDKDPELLKKYQDEVKEEMEGALGEDSEENETKDEKIVEKTEKSAEKVAKILFSVVK
;
A
#
# COMPACT_ATOMS: atom_id res chain seq x y z
N MET A 1 6.80 -7.93 9.35
CA MET A 1 6.11 -9.21 9.60
C MET A 1 4.90 -9.04 10.51
N LYS A 2 4.98 -8.39 11.66
CA LYS A 2 3.82 -7.97 12.49
C LYS A 2 2.72 -7.24 11.66
N LYS A 3 3.12 -6.48 10.62
CA LYS A 3 2.20 -5.70 9.77
C LYS A 3 1.19 -6.54 8.94
N LYS A 4 1.53 -7.74 8.45
CA LYS A 4 0.59 -8.54 7.62
C LYS A 4 -0.61 -9.03 8.43
N ILE A 5 -0.35 -9.55 9.63
CA ILE A 5 -1.41 -10.03 10.52
C ILE A 5 -2.16 -8.83 11.11
N LEU A 6 -1.45 -7.74 11.42
CA LEU A 6 -2.07 -6.49 11.86
C LEU A 6 -2.99 -5.91 10.77
N VAL A 7 -2.62 -5.95 9.49
CA VAL A 7 -3.48 -5.54 8.37
C VAL A 7 -4.71 -6.44 8.26
N ILE A 8 -4.57 -7.75 8.44
CA ILE A 8 -5.72 -8.69 8.47
C ILE A 8 -6.61 -8.36 9.68
N LEU A 9 -6.03 -8.14 10.85
CA LEU A 9 -6.76 -7.77 12.06
C LEU A 9 -7.45 -6.40 11.89
N LEU A 10 -6.78 -5.41 11.32
CA LEU A 10 -7.35 -4.08 11.03
C LEU A 10 -8.46 -4.17 9.98
N ALA A 11 -8.30 -4.98 8.95
CA ALA A 11 -9.35 -5.24 7.95
C ALA A 11 -10.56 -5.96 8.57
N LEU A 12 -10.30 -6.94 9.45
CA LEU A 12 -11.34 -7.63 10.22
C LEU A 12 -12.01 -6.66 11.20
N MET A 13 -11.25 -5.82 11.90
CA MET A 13 -11.80 -4.80 12.79
C MET A 13 -12.60 -3.73 12.05
N ALA A 14 -12.14 -3.30 10.87
CA ALA A 14 -12.91 -2.37 10.02
C ALA A 14 -14.23 -3.00 9.55
N ALA A 15 -14.22 -4.28 9.17
CA ALA A 15 -15.44 -5.03 8.84
C ALA A 15 -16.36 -5.17 10.05
N ILE A 16 -15.79 -5.35 11.24
CA ILE A 16 -16.52 -5.45 12.52
C ILE A 16 -17.18 -4.12 12.91
N THR A 17 -16.49 -2.98 12.71
CA THR A 17 -17.04 -1.66 13.08
C THR A 17 -18.20 -1.21 12.19
N LEU A 18 -18.28 -1.74 10.95
CA LEU A 18 -19.33 -1.39 9.98
C LEU A 18 -20.55 -2.30 10.05
N GLY A 19 -20.55 -3.32 10.89
CA GLY A 19 -21.67 -4.25 11.00
C GLY A 19 -21.61 -5.06 12.28
N ALA A 20 -22.16 -4.50 13.36
CA ALA A 20 -22.40 -5.27 14.58
C ALA A 20 -23.19 -6.56 14.25
N CYS A 21 -22.96 -7.66 14.98
CA CYS A 21 -23.77 -8.89 14.91
C CYS A 21 -25.20 -8.65 15.43
N SER A 22 -25.83 -7.56 15.01
CA SER A 22 -27.23 -7.30 15.27
C SER A 22 -28.09 -8.22 14.42
N ALA A 23 -29.33 -8.43 14.85
CA ALA A 23 -30.31 -9.14 14.03
C ALA A 23 -30.52 -8.46 12.66
N ASN A 24 -30.38 -7.14 12.59
CA ASN A 24 -30.53 -6.35 11.38
C ASN A 24 -29.35 -6.58 10.41
N THR A 25 -28.12 -6.55 10.91
CA THR A 25 -26.92 -6.87 10.10
C THR A 25 -26.94 -8.31 9.62
N VAL A 26 -27.32 -9.28 10.45
CA VAL A 26 -27.47 -10.68 10.03
C VAL A 26 -28.54 -10.80 8.95
N SER A 27 -29.68 -10.12 9.11
CA SER A 27 -30.74 -10.09 8.09
C SER A 27 -30.28 -9.48 6.76
N TYR A 28 -29.47 -8.40 6.81
CA TYR A 28 -28.84 -7.82 5.63
C TYR A 28 -27.91 -8.82 4.94
N LEU A 29 -27.01 -9.46 5.69
CA LEU A 29 -26.07 -10.45 5.15
C LEU A 29 -26.78 -11.65 4.52
N ASP A 30 -27.89 -12.10 5.11
CA ASP A 30 -28.70 -13.18 4.54
C ASP A 30 -29.41 -12.75 3.24
N ALA A 31 -29.90 -11.51 3.17
CA ALA A 31 -30.48 -10.96 1.96
C ALA A 31 -29.41 -10.80 0.85
N ALA A 32 -28.24 -10.27 1.19
CA ALA A 32 -27.10 -10.13 0.28
C ALA A 32 -26.57 -11.49 -0.20
N GLY A 33 -26.53 -12.49 0.69
CA GLY A 33 -26.13 -13.86 0.34
C GLY A 33 -27.06 -14.52 -0.68
N LYS A 34 -28.36 -14.25 -0.63
CA LYS A 34 -29.30 -14.74 -1.65
C LYS A 34 -29.02 -14.16 -3.03
N VAL A 35 -28.63 -12.90 -3.08
CA VAL A 35 -28.29 -12.21 -4.34
C VAL A 35 -26.95 -12.69 -4.88
N SER A 36 -25.96 -12.91 -4.03
CA SER A 36 -24.63 -13.39 -4.44
C SER A 36 -24.66 -14.80 -5.04
N ASN A 37 -25.73 -15.57 -4.78
CA ASN A 37 -25.95 -16.92 -5.33
C ASN A 37 -26.68 -16.92 -6.67
N TRP A 38 -26.96 -15.77 -7.28
CA TRP A 38 -27.53 -15.75 -8.63
C TRP A 38 -26.52 -16.29 -9.66
N GLU A 39 -26.99 -17.16 -10.56
CA GLU A 39 -26.15 -17.70 -11.63
C GLU A 39 -25.70 -16.63 -12.63
N GLY A 40 -26.52 -15.59 -12.80
CA GLY A 40 -26.17 -14.43 -13.62
C GLY A 40 -26.94 -13.18 -13.20
N SER A 41 -26.32 -12.03 -13.43
CA SER A 41 -26.94 -10.73 -13.16
C SER A 41 -26.41 -9.64 -14.09
N LYS A 42 -27.19 -8.55 -14.20
CA LYS A 42 -26.81 -7.31 -14.87
C LYS A 42 -26.88 -6.15 -13.90
N VAL A 43 -25.86 -5.31 -13.92
CA VAL A 43 -25.79 -4.08 -13.14
C VAL A 43 -25.80 -2.87 -14.03
N SER A 44 -26.50 -1.82 -13.60
CA SER A 44 -26.43 -0.49 -14.21
C SER A 44 -26.52 0.57 -13.14
N GLY A 45 -25.82 1.68 -13.31
CA GLY A 45 -25.86 2.75 -12.32
C GLY A 45 -24.97 3.93 -12.66
N LYS A 46 -24.82 4.78 -11.67
CA LYS A 46 -23.96 5.96 -11.71
C LYS A 46 -23.18 6.08 -10.41
N LEU A 47 -21.96 6.57 -10.53
CA LEU A 47 -21.13 7.03 -9.43
C LEU A 47 -20.72 8.47 -9.75
N ASP A 48 -21.10 9.39 -8.90
CA ASP A 48 -20.74 10.80 -9.01
C ASP A 48 -19.69 11.12 -7.96
N TYR A 49 -18.46 11.39 -8.41
CA TYR A 49 -17.37 11.87 -7.57
C TYR A 49 -17.32 13.39 -7.63
N ASP A 50 -17.17 14.03 -6.47
CA ASP A 50 -17.00 15.47 -6.32
C ASP A 50 -15.82 15.72 -5.40
N PHE A 51 -14.77 16.33 -5.95
CA PHE A 51 -13.53 16.65 -5.26
C PHE A 51 -13.50 18.17 -5.05
N GLU A 52 -13.42 18.60 -3.81
CA GLU A 52 -13.12 19.98 -3.43
C GLU A 52 -11.71 20.01 -2.85
N ILE A 53 -10.77 20.62 -3.55
CA ILE A 53 -9.36 20.69 -3.16
C ILE A 53 -9.00 22.15 -2.97
N LYS A 54 -8.42 22.51 -1.86
CA LYS A 54 -7.95 23.85 -1.60
C LYS A 54 -6.67 24.09 -2.40
N ASP A 55 -6.72 25.03 -3.32
CA ASP A 55 -5.55 25.48 -4.07
C ASP A 55 -4.60 26.22 -3.09
N PRO A 56 -3.38 25.72 -2.92
CA PRO A 56 -2.44 26.32 -1.97
C PRO A 56 -1.99 27.72 -2.37
N LYS A 57 -2.02 28.09 -3.67
CA LYS A 57 -1.59 29.41 -4.16
C LYS A 57 -2.66 30.46 -3.99
N SER A 58 -3.85 30.17 -4.48
CA SER A 58 -4.96 31.10 -4.43
C SER A 58 -5.75 31.03 -3.12
N ASN A 59 -5.54 29.99 -2.31
CA ASN A 59 -6.32 29.66 -1.11
C ASN A 59 -7.82 29.43 -1.40
N GLU A 60 -8.18 29.28 -2.69
CA GLU A 60 -9.54 29.03 -3.17
C GLU A 60 -9.81 27.52 -3.26
N MET A 61 -11.09 27.14 -3.19
CA MET A 61 -11.50 25.76 -3.39
C MET A 61 -11.69 25.47 -4.89
N VAL A 62 -10.91 24.51 -5.39
CA VAL A 62 -11.08 23.97 -6.75
C VAL A 62 -12.04 22.79 -6.67
N ASN A 63 -13.09 22.83 -7.47
CA ASN A 63 -14.10 21.77 -7.52
C ASN A 63 -13.98 20.98 -8.82
N VAL A 64 -13.86 19.64 -8.71
CA VAL A 64 -13.72 18.71 -9.83
C VAL A 64 -14.80 17.66 -9.74
N LYS A 65 -15.65 17.57 -10.75
CA LYS A 65 -16.68 16.52 -10.84
C LYS A 65 -16.26 15.45 -11.81
N LEU A 66 -16.40 14.21 -11.39
CA LEU A 66 -16.14 13.03 -12.22
C LEU A 66 -17.36 12.11 -12.16
N PRO A 67 -18.33 12.31 -13.04
CA PRO A 67 -19.46 11.40 -13.17
C PRO A 67 -19.03 10.15 -13.94
N ILE A 68 -19.35 8.99 -13.39
CA ILE A 68 -19.09 7.68 -13.98
C ILE A 68 -20.41 6.96 -14.17
N LYS A 69 -20.71 6.54 -15.39
CA LYS A 69 -21.80 5.62 -15.67
C LYS A 69 -21.26 4.19 -15.66
N LEU A 70 -21.92 3.34 -14.91
CA LEU A 70 -21.54 1.94 -14.74
C LEU A 70 -22.58 1.04 -15.43
N THR A 71 -22.11 0.06 -16.20
CA THR A 71 -22.91 -1.08 -16.65
C THR A 71 -22.08 -2.33 -16.56
N GLY A 72 -22.71 -3.47 -16.26
CA GLY A 72 -21.96 -4.72 -16.17
C GLY A 72 -22.83 -5.94 -16.17
N GLU A 73 -22.18 -7.08 -16.34
CA GLU A 73 -22.75 -8.42 -16.35
C GLU A 73 -21.88 -9.32 -15.47
N GLN A 74 -22.52 -10.18 -14.71
CA GLN A 74 -21.85 -11.18 -13.87
C GLN A 74 -22.41 -12.57 -14.20
N LEU A 75 -21.55 -13.56 -14.26
CA LEU A 75 -21.89 -14.95 -14.50
C LEU A 75 -21.16 -15.84 -13.49
N GLY A 76 -21.91 -16.40 -12.55
CA GLY A 76 -21.33 -17.06 -11.38
C GLY A 76 -20.64 -16.08 -10.45
N GLN A 77 -19.69 -16.57 -9.66
CA GLN A 77 -18.94 -15.76 -8.68
C GLN A 77 -17.57 -15.30 -9.20
N ASP A 78 -17.14 -15.84 -10.34
CA ASP A 78 -15.77 -15.74 -10.85
C ASP A 78 -15.64 -15.06 -12.22
N ARG A 79 -16.76 -14.71 -12.86
CA ARG A 79 -16.76 -14.07 -14.17
C ARG A 79 -17.62 -12.82 -14.17
N ALA A 80 -17.04 -11.72 -14.61
CA ALA A 80 -17.73 -10.45 -14.74
C ALA A 80 -17.21 -9.64 -15.93
N HIS A 81 -18.05 -8.78 -16.46
CA HIS A 81 -17.70 -7.71 -17.39
C HIS A 81 -18.30 -6.42 -16.89
N VAL A 82 -17.50 -5.40 -16.69
CA VAL A 82 -17.92 -4.08 -16.22
C VAL A 82 -17.43 -3.03 -17.19
N ILE A 83 -18.31 -2.12 -17.54
CA ILE A 83 -18.02 -0.97 -18.39
C ILE A 83 -18.21 0.29 -17.55
N MET A 84 -17.19 1.14 -17.55
CA MET A 84 -17.20 2.45 -16.93
C MET A 84 -17.08 3.53 -18.00
N ASP A 85 -18.10 4.39 -18.10
CA ASP A 85 -18.10 5.59 -18.93
C ASP A 85 -17.87 6.81 -18.05
N MET A 86 -16.75 7.49 -18.21
CA MET A 86 -16.31 8.64 -17.41
C MET A 86 -16.30 9.90 -18.24
N ASN A 87 -16.81 11.01 -17.67
CA ASN A 87 -16.66 12.33 -18.26
C ASN A 87 -15.51 13.07 -17.58
N LEU A 88 -14.46 13.38 -18.34
CA LEU A 88 -13.22 13.99 -17.86
C LEU A 88 -13.14 15.50 -18.09
N GLN A 89 -14.23 16.16 -18.53
CA GLN A 89 -14.19 17.58 -18.91
C GLN A 89 -13.77 18.50 -17.75
N ASP A 90 -14.28 18.27 -16.54
CA ASP A 90 -13.91 19.10 -15.40
C ASP A 90 -12.51 18.80 -14.91
N VAL A 91 -12.07 17.55 -15.01
CA VAL A 91 -10.69 17.15 -14.77
C VAL A 91 -9.75 17.91 -15.71
N LYS A 92 -10.02 17.92 -17.02
CA LYS A 92 -9.21 18.67 -18.01
C LYS A 92 -9.11 20.15 -17.69
N LYS A 93 -10.23 20.82 -17.38
CA LYS A 93 -10.25 22.26 -17.06
C LYS A 93 -9.36 22.65 -15.90
N VAL A 94 -9.21 21.78 -14.90
CA VAL A 94 -8.32 22.05 -13.76
C VAL A 94 -6.87 22.01 -14.20
N PHE A 95 -6.47 21.01 -14.98
CA PHE A 95 -5.10 20.92 -15.49
C PHE A 95 -4.76 22.04 -16.47
N GLU A 96 -5.71 22.48 -17.31
CA GLU A 96 -5.50 23.58 -18.25
C GLU A 96 -5.17 24.92 -17.57
N LYS A 97 -5.65 25.13 -16.32
CA LYS A 97 -5.40 26.37 -15.58
C LYS A 97 -3.95 26.50 -15.06
N ASP A 98 -3.34 25.37 -14.71
CA ASP A 98 -2.03 25.36 -14.03
C ASP A 98 -0.84 25.30 -15.00
N LEU A 99 -1.09 25.07 -16.30
CA LEU A 99 -0.03 24.89 -17.27
C LEU A 99 0.44 26.21 -17.89
N LYS A 100 1.73 26.48 -17.67
CA LYS A 100 2.40 27.68 -18.21
C LYS A 100 3.08 27.46 -19.57
N ASN A 101 3.40 26.21 -19.95
CA ASN A 101 4.10 25.92 -21.18
C ASN A 101 3.21 25.27 -22.26
N THR A 102 3.67 25.30 -23.51
CA THR A 102 2.92 24.82 -24.69
C THR A 102 2.96 23.30 -24.85
N GLU A 103 3.93 22.62 -24.28
CA GLU A 103 4.13 21.17 -24.42
C GLU A 103 3.17 20.41 -23.51
N ASP A 104 3.06 20.80 -22.24
CA ASP A 104 2.12 20.25 -21.28
C ASP A 104 0.65 20.49 -21.70
N LYS A 105 0.35 21.66 -22.33
CA LYS A 105 -0.98 21.94 -22.88
C LYS A 105 -1.39 20.95 -23.95
N LYS A 106 -0.48 20.51 -24.80
CA LYS A 106 -0.74 19.53 -25.84
C LYS A 106 -1.06 18.16 -25.27
N GLU A 107 -0.36 17.74 -24.21
CA GLU A 107 -0.63 16.47 -23.53
C GLU A 107 -2.04 16.43 -22.94
N ILE A 108 -2.50 17.56 -22.39
CA ILE A 108 -3.88 17.65 -21.86
C ILE A 108 -4.94 17.74 -22.96
N GLU A 109 -4.65 18.42 -24.07
CA GLU A 109 -5.54 18.42 -25.23
C GLU A 109 -5.80 17.01 -25.75
N ASP A 110 -4.82 16.12 -25.67
CA ASP A 110 -4.89 14.72 -26.08
C ASP A 110 -5.72 13.83 -25.14
N ILE A 111 -6.05 14.29 -23.92
CA ILE A 111 -6.94 13.57 -23.00
C ILE A 111 -8.38 13.62 -23.57
N PRO A 112 -9.06 12.49 -23.75
CA PRO A 112 -10.42 12.49 -24.26
C PRO A 112 -11.39 13.11 -23.24
N ASN A 113 -12.42 13.82 -23.73
CA ASN A 113 -13.48 14.35 -22.84
C ASN A 113 -14.33 13.25 -22.20
N ASN A 114 -14.47 12.12 -22.88
CA ASN A 114 -15.13 10.93 -22.35
C ASN A 114 -14.21 9.73 -22.52
N MET A 115 -14.09 8.94 -21.45
CA MET A 115 -13.27 7.74 -21.44
C MET A 115 -14.12 6.54 -21.07
N LYS A 116 -14.05 5.51 -21.91
CA LYS A 116 -14.72 4.24 -21.67
C LYS A 116 -13.67 3.18 -21.34
N ILE A 117 -13.85 2.53 -20.20
CA ILE A 117 -12.99 1.43 -19.75
C ILE A 117 -13.84 0.16 -19.66
N ASP A 118 -13.39 -0.91 -20.31
CA ASP A 118 -13.93 -2.25 -20.15
C ASP A 118 -13.02 -3.04 -19.20
N VAL A 119 -13.61 -3.66 -18.19
CA VAL A 119 -12.92 -4.52 -17.24
C VAL A 119 -13.60 -5.88 -17.20
N PHE A 120 -12.84 -6.93 -17.44
CA PHE A 120 -13.31 -8.31 -17.33
C PHE A 120 -12.60 -8.98 -16.17
N VAL A 121 -13.33 -9.80 -15.45
CA VAL A 121 -12.79 -10.72 -14.45
C VAL A 121 -13.08 -12.13 -14.95
N LYS A 122 -12.07 -12.98 -14.97
CA LYS A 122 -12.21 -14.39 -15.35
C LYS A 122 -11.23 -15.21 -14.53
N ASP A 123 -11.76 -16.16 -13.79
CA ASP A 123 -10.96 -17.00 -12.89
C ASP A 123 -10.14 -16.12 -11.93
N ASN A 124 -8.84 -16.05 -12.05
CA ASN A 124 -7.96 -15.18 -11.25
C ASN A 124 -7.28 -14.09 -12.11
N GLU A 125 -7.85 -13.77 -13.26
CA GLU A 125 -7.30 -12.80 -14.21
C GLU A 125 -8.21 -11.57 -14.30
N ILE A 126 -7.63 -10.38 -14.19
CA ILE A 126 -8.31 -9.11 -14.47
C ILE A 126 -7.82 -8.67 -15.84
N ILE A 127 -8.76 -8.47 -16.78
CA ILE A 127 -8.48 -8.03 -18.14
C ILE A 127 -9.12 -6.65 -18.29
N MET A 128 -8.36 -5.66 -18.73
CA MET A 128 -8.86 -4.29 -18.88
C MET A 128 -8.49 -3.71 -20.24
N SER A 129 -9.35 -2.84 -20.75
CA SER A 129 -9.08 -2.15 -22.01
C SER A 129 -7.88 -1.20 -21.83
N LYS A 130 -7.06 -1.09 -22.88
CA LYS A 130 -5.90 -0.19 -22.93
C LYS A 130 -6.28 1.28 -22.75
N ASN A 131 -7.57 1.62 -22.88
CA ASN A 131 -8.09 2.96 -22.66
C ASN A 131 -7.84 3.49 -21.23
N ILE A 132 -7.58 2.63 -20.26
CA ILE A 132 -7.17 3.06 -18.91
C ILE A 132 -5.93 3.97 -18.95
N PHE A 133 -5.09 3.83 -20.00
CA PHE A 133 -3.90 4.65 -20.22
C PHE A 133 -4.16 5.81 -21.21
N ALA A 134 -5.41 6.22 -21.43
CA ALA A 134 -5.73 7.32 -22.36
C ALA A 134 -5.03 8.64 -21.99
N VAL A 135 -4.69 8.82 -20.71
CA VAL A 135 -3.94 9.98 -20.18
C VAL A 135 -2.42 9.80 -20.36
N ASN A 136 -1.91 8.57 -20.46
CA ASN A 136 -0.49 8.26 -20.65
C ASN A 136 -0.33 7.25 -21.79
N LYS A 137 -0.63 7.66 -23.00
CA LYS A 137 -0.56 6.80 -24.21
C LYS A 137 0.85 6.31 -24.52
N GLU A 138 1.86 7.07 -24.11
CA GLU A 138 3.27 6.73 -24.31
C GLU A 138 3.65 5.45 -23.56
N ALA A 139 3.10 5.27 -22.34
CA ALA A 139 3.37 4.06 -21.54
C ALA A 139 2.95 2.76 -22.24
N VAL A 140 1.98 2.81 -23.12
CA VAL A 140 1.40 1.63 -23.80
C VAL A 140 1.61 1.62 -25.32
N LYS A 141 2.48 2.49 -25.86
CA LYS A 141 2.70 2.63 -27.31
C LYS A 141 3.15 1.34 -27.99
N ASP A 142 3.93 0.53 -27.30
CA ASP A 142 4.50 -0.72 -27.81
C ASP A 142 3.55 -1.92 -27.61
N ILE A 143 2.43 -1.74 -26.88
CA ILE A 143 1.40 -2.76 -26.71
C ILE A 143 0.45 -2.70 -27.90
N LYS A 144 0.47 -3.73 -28.74
CA LYS A 144 -0.37 -3.82 -29.95
C LYS A 144 -1.81 -4.24 -29.64
N GLU A 145 -1.99 -5.01 -28.58
CA GLU A 145 -3.27 -5.52 -28.14
C GLU A 145 -4.15 -4.40 -27.59
N ASP A 146 -5.49 -4.53 -27.74
CA ASP A 146 -6.46 -3.56 -27.23
C ASP A 146 -6.73 -3.74 -25.72
N TYR A 147 -6.36 -4.90 -25.19
CA TYR A 147 -6.54 -5.25 -23.79
C TYR A 147 -5.22 -5.69 -23.17
N ILE A 148 -5.11 -5.42 -21.89
CA ILE A 148 -4.04 -5.95 -21.02
C ILE A 148 -4.66 -6.84 -19.95
N SER A 149 -3.94 -7.84 -19.50
CA SER A 149 -4.36 -8.63 -18.36
C SER A 149 -3.27 -8.75 -17.31
N ILE A 150 -3.72 -8.86 -16.07
CA ILE A 150 -2.89 -9.08 -14.90
C ILE A 150 -3.43 -10.32 -14.21
N SER A 151 -2.57 -11.32 -14.05
CA SER A 151 -2.91 -12.49 -13.23
C SER A 151 -2.66 -12.19 -11.76
N SER A 152 -3.58 -12.59 -10.90
CA SER A 152 -3.36 -12.60 -9.47
C SER A 152 -2.49 -13.79 -9.01
N GLU A 153 -2.08 -14.67 -9.92
CA GLU A 153 -1.17 -15.77 -9.60
C GLU A 153 0.19 -15.22 -9.16
N GLY A 154 0.54 -15.51 -7.91
CA GLY A 154 1.79 -15.06 -7.28
C GLY A 154 1.65 -13.90 -6.27
N ASN A 155 0.61 -13.07 -6.38
CA ASN A 155 0.32 -11.97 -5.43
C ASN A 155 -1.08 -12.05 -4.83
N GLY A 156 -1.89 -13.02 -5.22
CA GLY A 156 -3.27 -13.21 -4.78
C GLY A 156 -3.43 -14.35 -3.76
N LEU A 157 -4.66 -14.50 -3.33
CA LEU A 157 -5.06 -15.62 -2.48
C LEU A 157 -4.85 -16.94 -3.23
N SER A 158 -4.29 -17.94 -2.56
CA SER A 158 -4.19 -19.28 -3.13
C SER A 158 -5.60 -19.81 -3.48
N PRO A 159 -5.75 -20.77 -4.39
CA PRO A 159 -7.05 -21.40 -4.66
C PRO A 159 -7.72 -21.95 -3.39
N LYS A 160 -6.93 -22.43 -2.42
CA LYS A 160 -7.41 -22.84 -1.10
C LYS A 160 -7.97 -21.65 -0.32
N SER A 161 -7.25 -20.53 -0.30
CA SER A 161 -7.68 -19.31 0.39
C SER A 161 -8.97 -18.76 -0.23
N ALA A 162 -9.02 -18.65 -1.55
CA ALA A 162 -10.21 -18.16 -2.27
C ALA A 162 -11.44 -19.02 -1.98
N LYS A 163 -11.29 -20.35 -2.03
CA LYS A 163 -12.36 -21.30 -1.70
C LYS A 163 -12.84 -21.16 -0.26
N TYR A 164 -11.91 -20.98 0.68
CA TYR A 164 -12.28 -20.81 2.09
C TYR A 164 -13.01 -19.49 2.32
N PHE A 165 -12.50 -18.36 1.82
CA PHE A 165 -13.10 -17.05 2.02
C PHE A 165 -14.50 -16.90 1.36
N SER A 166 -14.83 -17.73 0.37
CA SER A 166 -16.16 -17.79 -0.23
C SER A 166 -17.10 -18.82 0.42
N SER A 167 -16.66 -19.52 1.47
CA SER A 167 -17.42 -20.62 2.08
C SER A 167 -18.34 -20.16 3.22
N GLU A 168 -19.41 -20.93 3.47
CA GLU A 168 -20.24 -20.77 4.67
C GLU A 168 -19.45 -21.02 5.98
N GLU A 169 -18.36 -21.80 5.91
CA GLU A 169 -17.46 -22.03 7.04
C GLU A 169 -16.76 -20.72 7.43
N PHE A 170 -16.21 -19.97 6.46
CA PHE A 170 -15.59 -18.67 6.73
C PHE A 170 -16.61 -17.67 7.29
N LYS A 171 -17.83 -17.62 6.72
CA LYS A 171 -18.92 -16.79 7.25
C LYS A 171 -19.19 -17.10 8.73
N SER A 172 -19.27 -18.39 9.07
CA SER A 172 -19.47 -18.82 10.46
C SER A 172 -18.29 -18.43 11.38
N ASP A 173 -17.05 -18.64 10.92
CA ASP A 173 -15.84 -18.28 11.68
C ASP A 173 -15.76 -16.76 11.87
N LEU A 174 -16.09 -15.97 10.84
CA LEU A 174 -16.12 -14.52 10.91
C LEU A 174 -17.18 -14.02 11.91
N LEU A 175 -18.39 -14.53 11.84
CA LEU A 175 -19.47 -14.16 12.76
C LEU A 175 -19.11 -14.47 14.22
N LYS A 176 -18.47 -15.62 14.46
CA LYS A 176 -17.98 -15.99 15.80
C LYS A 176 -16.90 -15.01 16.28
N LEU A 177 -15.95 -14.66 15.43
CA LEU A 177 -14.91 -13.69 15.76
C LEU A 177 -15.51 -12.30 16.04
N MET A 178 -16.49 -11.88 15.25
CA MET A 178 -17.22 -10.63 15.45
C MET A 178 -17.98 -10.62 16.78
N ASP A 179 -18.63 -11.73 17.17
CA ASP A 179 -19.36 -11.81 18.44
C ASP A 179 -18.42 -11.63 19.65
N VAL A 180 -17.21 -12.20 19.57
CA VAL A 180 -16.19 -12.03 20.62
C VAL A 180 -15.61 -10.61 20.61
N ALA A 181 -15.34 -10.05 19.44
CA ALA A 181 -14.73 -8.73 19.30
C ALA A 181 -15.68 -7.58 19.68
N LEU A 182 -16.96 -7.72 19.40
CA LEU A 182 -17.97 -6.70 19.72
C LEU A 182 -18.51 -6.86 21.14
N GLY A 183 -18.57 -8.09 21.68
CA GLY A 183 -19.08 -8.36 23.03
C GLY A 183 -20.43 -7.68 23.28
N ASP A 184 -20.53 -6.95 24.41
CA ASP A 184 -21.73 -6.20 24.78
C ASP A 184 -21.90 -4.88 23.98
N ALA A 185 -20.94 -4.51 23.13
CA ALA A 185 -20.99 -3.34 22.26
C ALA A 185 -21.97 -3.50 21.06
N LYS A 186 -22.95 -4.38 21.19
CA LYS A 186 -23.97 -4.71 20.16
C LYS A 186 -24.88 -3.53 19.74
N GLN A 187 -24.64 -2.32 20.23
CA GLN A 187 -25.43 -1.11 19.95
C GLN A 187 -24.69 -0.08 19.08
N GLY A 188 -23.63 -0.53 18.38
CA GLY A 188 -22.86 0.32 17.49
C GLY A 188 -23.61 0.77 16.22
N ILE A 189 -22.88 1.01 15.18
CA ILE A 189 -23.42 1.32 13.85
C ILE A 189 -24.19 0.08 13.36
N ASP A 190 -25.48 0.23 13.07
CA ASP A 190 -26.36 -0.86 12.65
C ASP A 190 -27.29 -0.44 11.51
N TYR A 191 -27.82 -1.43 10.80
CA TYR A 191 -28.84 -1.17 9.78
C TYR A 191 -30.19 -0.86 10.41
N GLU A 192 -30.82 0.20 9.91
CA GLU A 192 -32.25 0.41 10.07
C GLU A 192 -32.97 -0.43 9.01
N VAL A 193 -33.91 -1.26 9.44
CA VAL A 193 -34.64 -2.19 8.55
C VAL A 193 -36.09 -1.76 8.41
N ASN A 194 -36.52 -1.52 7.18
CA ASN A 194 -37.92 -1.25 6.85
C ASN A 194 -38.35 -2.18 5.70
N GLY A 195 -39.03 -3.26 6.02
CA GLY A 195 -39.36 -4.32 5.07
C GLY A 195 -38.08 -4.92 4.46
N ASN A 196 -37.93 -4.80 3.15
CA ASN A 196 -36.76 -5.31 2.43
C ASN A 196 -35.67 -4.22 2.20
N THR A 197 -35.81 -3.08 2.85
CA THR A 197 -34.86 -1.95 2.75
C THR A 197 -34.04 -1.85 4.01
N TYR A 198 -32.74 -1.79 3.80
CA TYR A 198 -31.70 -1.69 4.83
C TYR A 198 -30.99 -0.35 4.64
N THR A 199 -30.91 0.45 5.69
CA THR A 199 -30.27 1.77 5.66
C THR A 199 -29.20 1.83 6.74
N LEU A 200 -28.00 2.21 6.38
CA LEU A 200 -26.89 2.46 7.28
C LEU A 200 -26.42 3.90 7.10
N ASN A 201 -26.24 4.61 8.20
CA ASN A 201 -25.63 5.93 8.23
C ASN A 201 -24.63 5.98 9.38
N ALA A 202 -23.43 6.46 9.10
CA ALA A 202 -22.41 6.62 10.13
C ALA A 202 -21.53 7.84 9.87
N THR A 203 -21.25 8.61 10.89
CA THR A 203 -20.26 9.68 10.89
C THR A 203 -18.87 9.11 11.19
N SER A 204 -17.80 9.84 10.82
CA SER A 204 -16.44 9.49 11.22
C SER A 204 -16.29 9.30 12.72
N ASP A 205 -16.91 10.17 13.51
CA ASP A 205 -16.85 10.10 14.97
C ASP A 205 -17.46 8.80 15.50
N GLN A 206 -18.64 8.43 14.98
CA GLN A 206 -19.29 7.16 15.35
C GLN A 206 -18.42 5.95 14.97
N ILE A 207 -17.84 5.95 13.74
CA ILE A 207 -16.98 4.86 13.27
C ILE A 207 -15.75 4.73 14.19
N ILE A 208 -15.11 5.85 14.53
CA ILE A 208 -13.93 5.87 15.39
C ILE A 208 -14.27 5.43 16.81
N ASP A 209 -15.41 5.88 17.37
CA ASP A 209 -15.86 5.45 18.70
C ASP A 209 -16.14 3.94 18.77
N GLU A 210 -16.78 3.39 17.73
CA GLU A 210 -17.01 1.95 17.66
C GLU A 210 -15.70 1.16 17.47
N PHE A 211 -14.76 1.71 16.72
CA PHE A 211 -13.43 1.12 16.58
C PHE A 211 -12.68 1.05 17.92
N ILE A 212 -12.74 2.10 18.75
CA ILE A 212 -12.14 2.10 20.09
C ILE A 212 -12.81 1.03 20.97
N LYS A 213 -14.14 0.98 21.00
CA LYS A 213 -14.89 -0.02 21.77
C LYS A 213 -14.57 -1.45 21.33
N ALA A 214 -14.54 -1.69 20.02
CA ALA A 214 -14.19 -2.99 19.47
C ALA A 214 -12.75 -3.38 19.81
N SER A 215 -11.81 -2.42 19.75
CA SER A 215 -10.41 -2.64 20.13
C SER A 215 -10.29 -3.00 21.61
N ASP A 216 -10.97 -2.29 22.50
CA ASP A 216 -11.00 -2.60 23.93
C ASP A 216 -11.51 -4.04 24.20
N ASN A 217 -12.59 -4.46 23.51
CA ASN A 217 -13.14 -5.81 23.64
C ASN A 217 -12.21 -6.88 23.06
N VAL A 218 -11.61 -6.62 21.90
CA VAL A 218 -10.61 -7.50 21.27
C VAL A 218 -9.45 -7.73 22.23
N MET A 219 -8.91 -6.66 22.82
CA MET A 219 -7.77 -6.77 23.74
C MET A 219 -8.13 -7.46 25.06
N LYS A 220 -9.33 -7.20 25.57
CA LYS A 220 -9.85 -7.90 26.76
C LYS A 220 -10.02 -9.40 26.54
N ASN A 221 -10.36 -9.82 25.32
CA ASN A 221 -10.61 -11.21 24.94
C ASN A 221 -9.47 -11.77 24.05
N TRP A 222 -8.28 -11.20 24.12
CA TRP A 222 -7.18 -11.45 23.18
C TRP A 222 -6.83 -12.92 22.99
N ASP A 223 -6.82 -13.71 24.07
CA ASP A 223 -6.49 -15.15 24.00
C ASP A 223 -7.48 -15.91 23.09
N THR A 224 -8.75 -15.56 23.13
CA THR A 224 -9.79 -16.16 22.26
C THR A 224 -9.68 -15.61 20.85
N VAL A 225 -9.57 -14.29 20.70
CA VAL A 225 -9.47 -13.63 19.40
C VAL A 225 -8.23 -14.09 18.63
N SER A 226 -7.08 -14.10 19.27
CA SER A 226 -5.82 -14.52 18.62
C SER A 226 -5.87 -15.98 18.17
N LYS A 227 -6.48 -16.86 18.97
CA LYS A 227 -6.69 -18.27 18.60
C LYS A 227 -7.64 -18.41 17.41
N ASP A 228 -8.76 -17.70 17.41
CA ASP A 228 -9.75 -17.80 16.33
C ASP A 228 -9.22 -17.19 15.02
N VAL A 229 -8.49 -16.06 15.08
CA VAL A 229 -7.80 -15.47 13.93
C VAL A 229 -6.76 -16.43 13.34
N LEU A 230 -5.93 -17.07 14.18
CA LEU A 230 -4.95 -18.04 13.71
C LEU A 230 -5.59 -19.29 13.12
N ALA A 231 -6.75 -19.72 13.62
CA ALA A 231 -7.51 -20.81 13.02
C ALA A 231 -8.05 -20.43 11.63
N ILE A 232 -8.53 -19.21 11.43
CA ILE A 232 -8.92 -18.68 10.11
C ILE A 232 -7.72 -18.65 9.15
N VAL A 233 -6.57 -18.20 9.61
CA VAL A 233 -5.32 -18.14 8.85
C VAL A 233 -4.89 -19.55 8.39
N ASP A 234 -4.94 -20.54 9.29
CA ASP A 234 -4.59 -21.93 8.98
C ASP A 234 -5.58 -22.57 8.00
N LYS A 235 -6.89 -22.35 8.17
CA LYS A 235 -7.94 -22.81 7.26
C LYS A 235 -7.79 -22.19 5.87
N ALA A 236 -7.50 -20.91 5.81
CA ALA A 236 -7.23 -20.18 4.58
C ALA A 236 -5.91 -20.63 3.91
N GLY A 237 -5.02 -21.29 4.64
CA GLY A 237 -3.71 -21.70 4.12
C GLY A 237 -2.79 -20.52 3.83
N LEU A 238 -2.91 -19.44 4.61
CA LEU A 238 -2.02 -18.30 4.50
C LEU A 238 -0.62 -18.64 5.05
N PRO A 239 0.47 -18.25 4.38
CA PRO A 239 1.82 -18.60 4.78
C PRO A 239 2.26 -17.78 6.00
N ILE A 240 2.11 -18.34 7.19
CA ILE A 240 2.55 -17.75 8.47
C ILE A 240 3.35 -18.82 9.22
N ASN A 241 4.57 -18.48 9.64
CA ASN A 241 5.44 -19.38 10.39
C ASN A 241 5.14 -19.36 11.90
N ASP A 242 5.76 -20.28 12.65
CA ASP A 242 5.49 -20.45 14.08
C ASP A 242 5.97 -19.25 14.93
N GLU A 243 7.02 -18.54 14.52
CA GLU A 243 7.51 -17.33 15.17
C GLU A 243 6.50 -16.19 14.99
N GLU A 244 6.01 -15.98 13.77
CA GLU A 244 4.95 -15.00 13.49
C GLU A 244 3.67 -15.29 14.28
N LYS A 245 3.28 -16.57 14.42
CA LYS A 245 2.13 -16.97 15.26
C LYS A 245 2.34 -16.65 16.74
N LYS A 246 3.57 -16.82 17.22
CA LYS A 246 3.94 -16.50 18.61
C LYS A 246 3.88 -14.99 18.83
N ASP A 247 4.51 -14.21 17.95
CA ASP A 247 4.52 -12.75 18.01
C ASP A 247 3.10 -12.19 17.97
N PHE A 248 2.25 -12.76 17.10
CA PHE A 248 0.85 -12.36 17.04
C PHE A 248 0.11 -12.57 18.37
N LYS A 249 0.32 -13.70 19.03
CA LYS A 249 -0.31 -13.97 20.34
C LYS A 249 0.13 -13.00 21.44
N GLU A 250 1.30 -12.38 21.28
CA GLU A 250 1.87 -11.45 22.27
C GLU A 250 1.56 -9.97 22.00
N LEU A 251 0.87 -9.63 20.90
CA LEU A 251 0.55 -8.25 20.52
C LEU A 251 -0.20 -7.46 21.59
N ASN A 252 -1.03 -8.12 22.39
CA ASN A 252 -1.77 -7.45 23.46
C ASN A 252 -0.88 -6.88 24.57
N LYS A 253 0.36 -7.35 24.70
CA LYS A 253 1.32 -6.84 25.68
C LYS A 253 1.83 -5.43 25.35
N GLU A 254 1.78 -5.06 24.06
CA GLU A 254 2.19 -3.76 23.53
C GLU A 254 1.01 -2.77 23.43
N TYR A 255 -0.22 -3.24 23.65
CA TYR A 255 -1.42 -2.39 23.54
C TYR A 255 -1.56 -1.42 24.69
N LYS A 256 -1.64 -0.15 24.38
CA LYS A 256 -1.92 0.94 25.30
C LYS A 256 -3.19 1.66 24.85
N ARG A 257 -4.24 1.54 25.64
CA ARG A 257 -5.54 2.17 25.35
C ARG A 257 -5.44 3.68 25.22
N GLU A 258 -4.57 4.31 26.00
CA GLU A 258 -4.40 5.77 26.01
C GLU A 258 -3.87 6.28 24.67
N ASP A 259 -2.90 5.59 24.09
CA ASP A 259 -2.32 5.94 22.79
C ASP A 259 -3.38 5.83 21.69
N LEU A 260 -4.22 4.77 21.74
CA LEU A 260 -5.33 4.62 20.80
C LEU A 260 -6.33 5.77 20.91
N VAL A 261 -6.72 6.16 22.14
CA VAL A 261 -7.70 7.24 22.37
C VAL A 261 -7.15 8.59 21.92
N ASN A 262 -5.86 8.86 22.17
CA ASN A 262 -5.20 10.09 21.74
C ASN A 262 -5.16 10.18 20.21
N SER A 263 -4.65 9.14 19.55
CA SER A 263 -4.63 9.06 18.08
C SER A 263 -6.03 9.18 17.47
N ALA A 264 -7.02 8.53 18.09
CA ALA A 264 -8.41 8.60 17.64
C ALA A 264 -8.99 10.02 17.75
N SER A 265 -8.61 10.78 18.77
CA SER A 265 -9.05 12.17 18.95
C SER A 265 -8.49 13.07 17.84
N GLU A 266 -7.24 12.90 17.46
CA GLU A 266 -6.61 13.62 16.33
C GLU A 266 -7.29 13.26 15.00
N ILE A 267 -7.53 11.97 14.77
CA ILE A 267 -8.21 11.49 13.56
C ILE A 267 -9.64 12.02 13.48
N LYS A 268 -10.38 12.10 14.58
CA LYS A 268 -11.72 12.70 14.61
C LYS A 268 -11.70 14.17 14.18
N GLU A 269 -10.79 14.97 14.72
CA GLU A 269 -10.69 16.38 14.32
C GLU A 269 -10.28 16.52 12.85
N MET A 270 -9.34 15.68 12.38
CA MET A 270 -8.90 15.66 10.97
C MET A 270 -10.04 15.28 10.02
N LEU A 271 -10.87 14.29 10.37
CA LEU A 271 -11.96 13.76 9.55
C LEU A 271 -13.33 14.38 9.85
N LYS A 272 -13.39 15.46 10.59
CA LYS A 272 -14.61 16.12 11.02
C LYS A 272 -15.55 16.45 9.87
N GLY A 273 -16.79 16.00 9.98
CA GLY A 273 -17.80 16.16 8.93
C GLY A 273 -17.76 15.10 7.84
N SER A 274 -16.93 14.07 8.00
CA SER A 274 -16.95 12.87 7.16
C SER A 274 -18.09 11.95 7.57
N ASN A 275 -18.68 11.26 6.59
CA ASN A 275 -19.74 10.29 6.82
C ASN A 275 -19.81 9.26 5.69
N ILE A 276 -20.44 8.14 5.99
CA ILE A 276 -20.84 7.13 5.02
C ILE A 276 -22.35 6.89 5.14
N SER A 277 -22.98 6.53 4.04
CA SER A 277 -24.36 6.10 4.00
C SER A 277 -24.54 5.00 2.96
N GLU A 278 -25.37 4.04 3.29
CA GLU A 278 -25.82 2.99 2.38
C GLU A 278 -27.32 2.79 2.56
N LYS A 279 -28.03 2.59 1.45
CA LYS A 279 -29.41 2.15 1.45
C LYS A 279 -29.57 1.08 0.38
N THR A 280 -29.88 -0.14 0.79
CA THR A 280 -30.06 -1.27 -0.11
C THR A 280 -31.48 -1.82 0.05
N THR A 281 -32.17 -1.97 -1.08
CA THR A 281 -33.50 -2.58 -1.14
C THR A 281 -33.40 -3.87 -1.94
N PHE A 282 -33.74 -5.00 -1.32
CA PHE A 282 -33.77 -6.30 -1.96
C PHE A 282 -35.19 -6.66 -2.43
N GLU A 283 -35.32 -6.97 -3.70
CA GLU A 283 -36.54 -7.49 -4.31
C GLU A 283 -36.27 -8.93 -4.84
N GLU A 284 -37.29 -9.63 -5.32
CA GLU A 284 -37.15 -11.02 -5.75
C GLU A 284 -36.08 -11.24 -6.81
N ASN A 285 -36.04 -10.37 -7.84
CA ASN A 285 -35.15 -10.51 -9.01
C ASN A 285 -34.27 -9.28 -9.22
N LYS A 286 -34.21 -8.37 -8.29
CA LYS A 286 -33.31 -7.21 -8.36
C LYS A 286 -32.99 -6.68 -6.96
N TYR A 287 -31.87 -5.98 -6.84
CA TYR A 287 -31.64 -5.10 -5.70
C TYR A 287 -31.18 -3.71 -6.17
N ILE A 288 -31.51 -2.71 -5.38
CA ILE A 288 -31.17 -1.32 -5.62
C ILE A 288 -30.27 -0.88 -4.48
N GLN A 289 -29.12 -0.33 -4.80
CA GLN A 289 -28.18 0.16 -3.82
C GLN A 289 -27.90 1.64 -4.06
N GLU A 290 -28.08 2.44 -3.03
CA GLU A 290 -27.69 3.84 -2.95
C GLU A 290 -26.54 3.94 -1.95
N ILE A 291 -25.40 4.50 -2.37
CA ILE A 291 -24.25 4.72 -1.52
C ILE A 291 -23.90 6.20 -1.47
N GLY A 292 -23.46 6.65 -0.32
CA GLY A 292 -22.92 7.98 -0.12
C GLY A 292 -21.68 7.90 0.77
N MET A 293 -20.65 8.62 0.38
CA MET A 293 -19.46 8.80 1.19
C MET A 293 -19.03 10.25 1.09
N LYS A 294 -18.73 10.85 2.21
CA LYS A 294 -18.08 12.15 2.27
C LYS A 294 -16.87 12.03 3.17
N VAL A 295 -15.70 12.33 2.65
CA VAL A 295 -14.46 12.40 3.41
C VAL A 295 -13.99 13.85 3.39
N SER A 296 -13.86 14.44 4.57
CA SER A 296 -13.27 15.77 4.77
C SER A 296 -11.96 15.59 5.52
N VAL A 297 -10.87 16.08 4.95
CA VAL A 297 -9.57 16.08 5.61
C VAL A 297 -9.24 17.52 5.98
N SER A 298 -9.50 17.88 7.24
CA SER A 298 -9.37 19.25 7.72
C SER A 298 -10.08 20.24 6.76
N ASN A 299 -9.43 21.33 6.38
CA ASN A 299 -9.95 22.30 5.40
C ASN A 299 -9.31 22.20 4.01
N PHE A 300 -8.54 21.14 3.75
CA PHE A 300 -7.73 21.02 2.53
C PHE A 300 -8.40 20.23 1.42
N VAL A 301 -9.02 19.10 1.78
CA VAL A 301 -9.61 18.20 0.79
C VAL A 301 -10.97 17.73 1.28
N LYS A 302 -11.97 17.77 0.39
CA LYS A 302 -13.23 17.07 0.58
C LYS A 302 -13.48 16.20 -0.65
N VAL A 303 -13.81 14.96 -0.41
CA VAL A 303 -14.22 14.00 -1.45
C VAL A 303 -15.63 13.54 -1.13
N SER A 304 -16.53 13.71 -2.08
CA SER A 304 -17.88 13.18 -1.98
C SER A 304 -18.12 12.16 -3.08
N VAL A 305 -18.66 11.02 -2.73
CA VAL A 305 -19.09 9.99 -3.67
C VAL A 305 -20.57 9.74 -3.46
N LYS A 306 -21.35 9.75 -4.53
CA LYS A 306 -22.74 9.32 -4.52
C LYS A 306 -22.93 8.27 -5.59
N GLY A 307 -23.47 7.14 -5.21
CA GLY A 307 -23.72 6.03 -6.12
C GLY A 307 -25.18 5.59 -6.07
N ASN A 308 -25.68 5.20 -7.23
CA ASN A 308 -26.96 4.51 -7.35
C ASN A 308 -26.77 3.39 -8.37
N THR A 309 -26.97 2.17 -7.95
CA THR A 309 -26.91 0.99 -8.82
C THR A 309 -28.17 0.15 -8.71
N VAL A 310 -28.53 -0.45 -9.83
CA VAL A 310 -29.59 -1.45 -9.91
C VAL A 310 -28.98 -2.72 -10.47
N THR A 311 -29.07 -3.79 -9.72
CA THR A 311 -28.65 -5.12 -10.17
C THR A 311 -29.89 -5.98 -10.34
N THR A 312 -30.00 -6.63 -11.50
CA THR A 312 -31.14 -7.46 -11.87
C THR A 312 -30.65 -8.87 -12.17
N LYS A 313 -31.34 -9.88 -11.64
CA LYS A 313 -31.09 -11.28 -11.95
C LYS A 313 -31.33 -11.53 -13.44
N ASP A 314 -30.39 -12.17 -14.12
CA ASP A 314 -30.50 -12.57 -15.52
C ASP A 314 -29.74 -13.87 -15.76
N GLU A 315 -30.47 -14.96 -15.86
CA GLU A 315 -29.89 -16.31 -16.07
C GLU A 315 -29.36 -16.52 -17.51
N ASN A 316 -29.59 -15.56 -18.42
CA ASN A 316 -29.15 -15.64 -19.81
C ASN A 316 -27.87 -14.85 -20.08
N VAL A 317 -27.20 -14.36 -19.06
CA VAL A 317 -25.93 -13.62 -19.18
C VAL A 317 -24.88 -14.44 -19.93
N LYS A 318 -24.23 -13.78 -20.91
CA LYS A 318 -23.11 -14.35 -21.66
C LYS A 318 -22.01 -13.31 -21.75
N ILE A 319 -20.88 -13.60 -21.17
CA ILE A 319 -19.73 -12.71 -21.21
C ILE A 319 -18.78 -13.15 -22.32
N ASN A 320 -18.54 -12.25 -23.28
CA ASN A 320 -17.60 -12.46 -24.37
C ASN A 320 -16.26 -11.85 -23.99
N PHE A 321 -15.32 -12.68 -23.59
CA PHE A 321 -13.97 -12.24 -23.21
C PHE A 321 -13.15 -11.84 -24.44
N PRO A 322 -12.32 -10.78 -24.34
CA PRO A 322 -11.41 -10.39 -25.41
C PRO A 322 -10.39 -11.49 -25.70
N THR A 323 -10.04 -11.66 -26.97
CA THR A 323 -9.07 -12.67 -27.43
C THR A 323 -7.68 -12.10 -27.68
N SER A 324 -7.58 -10.78 -27.96
CA SER A 324 -6.33 -10.06 -28.17
C SER A 324 -5.95 -9.34 -26.87
N VAL A 325 -5.16 -10.02 -26.03
CA VAL A 325 -4.82 -9.57 -24.68
C VAL A 325 -3.32 -9.68 -24.46
N LYS A 326 -2.67 -8.60 -24.08
CA LYS A 326 -1.28 -8.60 -23.60
C LYS A 326 -1.27 -8.97 -22.13
N LYS A 327 -0.70 -10.14 -21.81
CA LYS A 327 -0.48 -10.54 -20.42
C LYS A 327 0.71 -9.78 -19.85
N LEU A 328 0.49 -9.18 -18.68
CA LEU A 328 1.50 -8.46 -17.92
C LEU A 328 1.69 -9.13 -16.56
N THR A 329 2.91 -9.13 -16.09
CA THR A 329 3.18 -9.35 -14.67
C THR A 329 2.75 -8.11 -13.86
N MET A 330 2.56 -8.25 -12.55
CA MET A 330 2.26 -7.09 -11.69
C MET A 330 3.36 -6.03 -11.79
N ASP A 331 4.63 -6.43 -11.87
CA ASP A 331 5.76 -5.51 -12.03
C ASP A 331 5.70 -4.72 -13.35
N GLU A 332 5.37 -5.38 -14.45
CA GLU A 332 5.19 -4.71 -15.75
C GLU A 332 4.03 -3.72 -15.70
N TYR A 333 2.91 -4.10 -15.07
CA TYR A 333 1.77 -3.23 -14.90
C TYR A 333 2.10 -2.01 -14.01
N MET A 334 2.78 -2.23 -12.88
CA MET A 334 3.21 -1.13 -12.00
C MET A 334 4.13 -0.13 -12.70
N LYS A 335 5.01 -0.59 -13.58
CA LYS A 335 5.84 0.29 -14.44
C LYS A 335 5.01 1.15 -15.40
N LEU A 336 3.88 0.63 -15.88
CA LEU A 336 2.99 1.38 -16.77
C LEU A 336 2.22 2.47 -16.03
N ILE A 337 1.74 2.18 -14.82
CA ILE A 337 0.92 3.13 -14.03
C ILE A 337 1.75 4.14 -13.23
N MET A 338 3.00 3.81 -12.91
CA MET A 338 3.93 4.65 -12.16
C MET A 338 5.30 4.70 -12.88
N PRO A 339 5.38 5.35 -14.05
CA PRO A 339 6.65 5.53 -14.74
C PRO A 339 7.56 6.39 -13.88
N GLY A 340 8.68 5.83 -13.43
CA GLY A 340 9.62 6.46 -12.50
C GLY A 340 9.60 5.92 -11.07
N MET A 341 8.59 5.13 -10.69
CA MET A 341 8.68 4.31 -9.50
C MET A 341 9.52 3.09 -9.85
N ASN A 342 10.80 3.13 -9.48
CA ASN A 342 11.66 1.97 -9.60
C ASN A 342 10.97 0.79 -8.88
N SER A 343 10.63 -0.25 -9.61
CA SER A 343 9.91 -1.43 -9.12
C SER A 343 10.72 -2.29 -8.12
N SER A 344 11.87 -1.81 -7.69
CA SER A 344 12.58 -2.40 -6.57
C SER A 344 11.94 -1.92 -5.28
N LEU A 345 11.09 -2.77 -4.72
CA LEU A 345 10.55 -2.58 -3.38
C LEU A 345 11.62 -2.77 -2.29
N VAL A 346 12.89 -2.94 -2.67
CA VAL A 346 13.98 -3.22 -1.73
C VAL A 346 15.10 -2.22 -1.91
N THR A 347 15.36 -1.41 -0.90
CA THR A 347 16.56 -0.58 -0.84
C THR A 347 17.74 -1.45 -0.35
N VAL A 348 18.88 -1.34 -1.01
CA VAL A 348 20.10 -2.04 -0.61
C VAL A 348 21.15 -1.00 -0.21
N ARG A 349 21.66 -1.13 1.00
CA ARG A 349 22.74 -0.26 1.53
C ARG A 349 23.97 -1.09 1.85
N VAL A 350 25.13 -0.51 1.59
CA VAL A 350 26.42 -1.09 1.99
C VAL A 350 27.14 -0.10 2.91
N ASN A 351 27.37 -0.49 4.15
CA ASN A 351 27.98 0.35 5.19
C ASN A 351 27.22 1.67 5.43
N GLY A 352 25.89 1.66 5.23
CA GLY A 352 25.01 2.82 5.39
C GLY A 352 24.80 3.65 4.14
N GLU A 353 25.48 3.36 3.03
CA GLU A 353 25.32 4.07 1.75
C GLU A 353 24.38 3.31 0.81
N ASP A 354 23.44 4.01 0.18
CA ASP A 354 22.50 3.44 -0.78
C ASP A 354 23.20 2.97 -2.05
N ILE A 355 22.88 1.75 -2.50
CA ILE A 355 23.36 1.22 -3.76
C ILE A 355 22.38 1.55 -4.88
N THR A 356 22.79 2.43 -5.77
CA THR A 356 22.04 2.75 -6.99
C THR A 356 22.24 1.68 -8.06
N PHE A 357 21.16 1.16 -8.62
CA PHE A 357 21.15 0.24 -9.75
C PHE A 357 20.76 1.01 -11.01
N GLU A 358 21.74 1.28 -11.89
CA GLU A 358 21.54 2.07 -13.12
C GLU A 358 20.65 1.35 -14.14
N ASP A 359 20.70 0.01 -14.16
CA ASP A 359 19.90 -0.82 -15.05
C ASP A 359 18.58 -1.20 -14.38
N PRO A 360 17.43 -0.70 -14.87
CA PRO A 360 16.11 -1.01 -14.29
C PRO A 360 15.78 -2.52 -14.29
N GLU A 361 16.41 -3.32 -15.16
CA GLU A 361 16.21 -4.76 -15.18
C GLU A 361 17.07 -5.50 -14.14
N ALA A 362 18.08 -4.82 -13.56
CA ALA A 362 18.98 -5.37 -12.55
C ALA A 362 18.57 -5.01 -11.11
N LEU A 363 17.40 -4.42 -10.91
CA LEU A 363 16.91 -4.03 -9.60
C LEU A 363 16.75 -5.23 -8.65
N PRO A 364 16.94 -5.03 -7.34
CA PRO A 364 16.70 -6.06 -6.32
C PRO A 364 15.30 -6.66 -6.43
N LYS A 365 15.16 -7.95 -6.20
CA LYS A 365 13.88 -8.67 -6.26
C LYS A 365 13.69 -9.53 -5.02
N ILE A 366 12.44 -9.66 -4.57
CA ILE A 366 12.10 -10.67 -3.57
C ILE A 366 11.58 -11.90 -4.32
N ILE A 367 12.31 -13.02 -4.21
CA ILE A 367 11.98 -14.29 -4.85
C ILE A 367 12.03 -15.37 -3.77
N ASN A 368 10.95 -16.14 -3.62
CA ASN A 368 10.80 -17.15 -2.58
C ASN A 368 11.14 -16.58 -1.18
N GLU A 369 10.61 -15.38 -0.87
CA GLU A 369 10.82 -14.67 0.40
C GLU A 369 12.30 -14.32 0.69
N ARG A 370 13.15 -14.29 -0.30
CA ARG A 370 14.56 -13.90 -0.19
C ARG A 370 14.86 -12.73 -1.12
N THR A 371 15.61 -11.78 -0.61
CA THR A 371 16.14 -10.71 -1.45
C THR A 371 17.22 -11.26 -2.35
N MET A 372 16.97 -11.14 -3.64
CA MET A 372 17.86 -11.58 -4.72
C MET A 372 18.41 -10.34 -5.43
N LEU A 373 19.71 -10.31 -5.64
CA LEU A 373 20.37 -9.23 -6.37
C LEU A 373 20.93 -9.73 -7.70
N ALA A 374 20.85 -8.88 -8.71
CA ALA A 374 21.53 -9.14 -9.97
C ALA A 374 23.04 -9.19 -9.72
N ALA A 375 23.63 -10.36 -9.91
CA ALA A 375 24.95 -10.71 -9.41
C ALA A 375 26.03 -9.68 -9.81
N ARG A 376 26.09 -9.32 -11.10
CA ARG A 376 27.09 -8.37 -11.60
C ARG A 376 26.82 -6.96 -11.10
N ALA A 377 25.58 -6.50 -11.20
CA ALA A 377 25.19 -5.14 -10.82
C ALA A 377 25.47 -4.79 -9.35
N PHE A 378 25.50 -5.78 -8.47
CA PHE A 378 25.76 -5.58 -7.05
C PHE A 378 27.20 -5.97 -6.65
N TYR A 379 27.62 -7.21 -6.93
CA TYR A 379 28.87 -7.72 -6.36
C TYR A 379 30.12 -7.07 -6.94
N GLU A 380 30.07 -6.58 -8.20
CA GLU A 380 31.16 -5.78 -8.75
C GLU A 380 31.30 -4.41 -8.07
N LYS A 381 30.20 -3.81 -7.60
CA LYS A 381 30.24 -2.55 -6.82
C LYS A 381 30.92 -2.70 -5.46
N ILE A 382 30.84 -3.88 -4.85
CA ILE A 382 31.55 -4.17 -3.59
C ILE A 382 32.94 -4.80 -3.82
N GLY A 383 33.46 -4.74 -5.05
CA GLY A 383 34.81 -5.16 -5.40
C GLY A 383 34.98 -6.67 -5.61
N ALA A 384 33.91 -7.42 -5.81
CA ALA A 384 33.97 -8.82 -6.18
C ALA A 384 33.98 -8.97 -7.73
N LYS A 385 34.55 -10.07 -8.21
CA LYS A 385 34.53 -10.46 -9.62
C LYS A 385 33.40 -11.44 -9.87
N VAL A 386 32.59 -11.23 -10.91
CA VAL A 386 31.46 -12.10 -11.28
C VAL A 386 31.71 -12.71 -12.67
N GLU A 387 31.74 -14.04 -12.71
CA GLU A 387 31.98 -14.81 -13.94
C GLU A 387 30.81 -15.74 -14.23
N TRP A 388 30.31 -15.76 -15.46
CA TRP A 388 29.26 -16.65 -15.92
C TRP A 388 29.82 -17.77 -16.81
N ASN A 389 29.46 -19.01 -16.50
CA ASN A 389 29.73 -20.18 -17.34
C ASN A 389 28.42 -20.72 -17.90
N GLY A 390 28.15 -20.41 -19.17
CA GLY A 390 26.91 -20.83 -19.83
C GLY A 390 26.81 -22.33 -20.10
N LYS A 391 27.94 -23.05 -20.22
CA LYS A 391 27.97 -24.50 -20.47
C LYS A 391 27.43 -25.27 -19.25
N ASP A 392 27.87 -24.90 -18.08
CA ASP A 392 27.52 -25.58 -16.82
C ASP A 392 26.37 -24.88 -16.08
N ARG A 393 25.90 -23.74 -16.61
CA ARG A 393 24.91 -22.83 -16.01
C ARG A 393 25.29 -22.48 -14.57
N THR A 394 26.52 -21.97 -14.41
CA THR A 394 27.02 -21.56 -13.09
C THR A 394 27.46 -20.10 -13.11
N VAL A 395 27.22 -19.42 -12.00
CA VAL A 395 27.80 -18.12 -11.70
C VAL A 395 28.85 -18.29 -10.60
N THR A 396 30.02 -17.70 -10.83
CA THR A 396 31.11 -17.65 -9.86
C THR A 396 31.26 -16.22 -9.37
N VAL A 397 31.22 -16.03 -8.06
CA VAL A 397 31.52 -14.75 -7.41
C VAL A 397 32.80 -14.95 -6.60
N SER A 398 33.80 -14.12 -6.80
CA SER A 398 35.09 -14.22 -6.10
C SER A 398 35.51 -12.85 -5.59
N LYS A 399 36.02 -12.84 -4.34
CA LYS A 399 36.53 -11.65 -3.68
C LYS A 399 37.68 -12.07 -2.76
N ASP A 400 38.81 -11.39 -2.89
CA ASP A 400 40.06 -11.74 -2.18
C ASP A 400 40.43 -13.22 -2.37
N ASN A 401 40.43 -14.02 -1.32
CA ASN A 401 40.73 -15.45 -1.37
C ASN A 401 39.47 -16.33 -1.40
N ASP A 402 38.29 -15.74 -1.35
CA ASP A 402 37.03 -16.47 -1.30
C ASP A 402 36.40 -16.62 -2.68
N LYS A 403 35.86 -17.81 -2.94
CA LYS A 403 35.22 -18.19 -4.17
C LYS A 403 33.91 -18.92 -3.93
N ILE A 404 32.84 -18.40 -4.48
CA ILE A 404 31.49 -18.96 -4.36
C ILE A 404 31.03 -19.33 -5.78
N VAL A 405 30.60 -20.58 -5.96
CA VAL A 405 30.04 -21.07 -7.22
C VAL A 405 28.61 -21.50 -6.98
N LEU A 406 27.67 -20.86 -7.68
CA LEU A 406 26.25 -21.20 -7.63
C LEU A 406 25.81 -21.76 -8.98
N LYS A 407 25.09 -22.85 -8.96
CA LYS A 407 24.45 -23.42 -10.14
C LYS A 407 23.02 -22.91 -10.22
N ILE A 408 22.60 -22.49 -11.40
CA ILE A 408 21.23 -22.02 -11.65
C ILE A 408 20.23 -23.13 -11.33
N ASP A 409 19.15 -22.75 -10.66
CA ASP A 409 18.05 -23.63 -10.25
C ASP A 409 18.48 -24.76 -9.28
N SER A 410 19.61 -24.61 -8.59
CA SER A 410 20.13 -25.55 -7.61
C SER A 410 20.14 -24.98 -6.20
N ASN A 411 19.63 -25.72 -5.22
CA ASN A 411 19.73 -25.37 -3.80
C ASN A 411 21.09 -25.72 -3.18
N LYS A 412 22.15 -25.86 -4.00
CA LYS A 412 23.50 -26.14 -3.57
C LYS A 412 24.48 -25.15 -4.19
N ALA A 413 25.42 -24.69 -3.39
CA ALA A 413 26.54 -23.86 -3.81
C ALA A 413 27.87 -24.48 -3.33
N LEU A 414 28.97 -24.06 -3.93
CA LEU A 414 30.31 -24.36 -3.45
C LEU A 414 30.94 -23.08 -2.90
N VAL A 415 31.28 -23.08 -1.61
CA VAL A 415 32.03 -22.03 -0.95
C VAL A 415 33.44 -22.55 -0.70
N ASN A 416 34.43 -22.00 -1.40
CA ASN A 416 35.82 -22.47 -1.33
C ASN A 416 35.95 -23.98 -1.57
N GLY A 417 35.15 -24.50 -2.51
CA GLY A 417 35.13 -25.93 -2.85
C GLY A 417 34.30 -26.83 -1.93
N LYS A 418 33.75 -26.31 -0.82
CA LYS A 418 32.86 -27.07 0.06
C LYS A 418 31.40 -26.85 -0.30
N GLU A 419 30.62 -27.93 -0.39
CA GLU A 419 29.19 -27.87 -0.68
C GLU A 419 28.42 -27.30 0.52
N VAL A 420 27.55 -26.31 0.24
CA VAL A 420 26.66 -25.65 1.20
C VAL A 420 25.25 -25.60 0.61
N LYS A 421 24.24 -25.77 1.45
CA LYS A 421 22.82 -25.70 1.05
C LYS A 421 22.37 -24.24 1.01
N LEU A 422 21.58 -23.89 -0.02
CA LEU A 422 20.94 -22.60 -0.20
C LEU A 422 19.48 -22.64 0.26
N ASP A 423 19.00 -21.54 0.83
CA ASP A 423 17.58 -21.33 1.11
C ASP A 423 16.79 -21.02 -0.16
N SER A 424 17.41 -20.32 -1.12
CA SER A 424 16.83 -20.02 -2.43
C SER A 424 17.90 -20.22 -3.51
N PRO A 425 17.58 -20.86 -4.64
CA PRO A 425 18.54 -21.09 -5.72
C PRO A 425 18.86 -19.80 -6.47
N ALA A 426 20.05 -19.72 -7.05
CA ALA A 426 20.33 -18.72 -8.08
C ALA A 426 19.42 -18.92 -9.27
N THR A 427 18.92 -17.85 -9.88
CA THR A 427 17.98 -17.91 -11.01
C THR A 427 18.34 -16.89 -12.09
N ILE A 428 17.80 -17.07 -13.29
CA ILE A 428 17.96 -16.12 -14.41
C ILE A 428 16.60 -15.47 -14.67
N ILE A 429 16.57 -14.13 -14.68
CA ILE A 429 15.39 -13.32 -15.02
C ILE A 429 15.86 -12.23 -15.99
N ASN A 430 15.24 -12.13 -17.15
CA ASN A 430 15.58 -11.14 -18.20
C ASN A 430 17.09 -11.13 -18.49
N ASP A 431 17.68 -12.30 -18.75
CA ASP A 431 19.11 -12.51 -19.02
C ASP A 431 20.08 -12.03 -17.90
N LYS A 432 19.57 -11.71 -16.74
CA LYS A 432 20.33 -11.38 -15.53
C LYS A 432 20.34 -12.54 -14.54
N THR A 433 21.51 -12.84 -13.99
CA THR A 433 21.63 -13.85 -12.93
C THR A 433 21.36 -13.22 -11.58
N TYR A 434 20.28 -13.64 -10.93
CA TYR A 434 19.92 -13.25 -9.58
C TYR A 434 20.41 -14.27 -8.55
N ILE A 435 21.04 -13.80 -7.49
CA ILE A 435 21.60 -14.64 -6.42
C ILE A 435 21.18 -14.14 -5.03
N PRO A 436 21.02 -15.05 -4.03
CA PRO A 436 20.60 -14.66 -2.69
C PRO A 436 21.62 -13.73 -2.04
N VAL A 437 21.21 -12.50 -1.70
CA VAL A 437 22.13 -11.49 -1.16
C VAL A 437 22.76 -11.92 0.15
N ARG A 438 21.96 -12.44 1.09
CA ARG A 438 22.43 -12.83 2.40
C ARG A 438 23.50 -13.92 2.33
N PHE A 439 23.21 -15.01 1.63
CA PHE A 439 24.12 -16.14 1.51
C PHE A 439 25.51 -15.75 0.99
N VAL A 440 25.55 -15.02 -0.14
CA VAL A 440 26.82 -14.66 -0.78
C VAL A 440 27.56 -13.59 0.03
N SER A 441 26.85 -12.61 0.59
CA SER A 441 27.45 -11.57 1.41
C SER A 441 28.04 -12.14 2.71
N GLU A 442 27.30 -13.00 3.41
CA GLU A 442 27.80 -13.67 4.64
C GLU A 442 28.96 -14.62 4.37
N ALA A 443 28.99 -15.29 3.20
CA ALA A 443 30.11 -16.12 2.79
C ALA A 443 31.40 -15.31 2.51
N PHE A 444 31.29 -14.01 2.24
CA PHE A 444 32.41 -13.05 2.18
C PHE A 444 32.67 -12.34 3.52
N GLY A 445 32.03 -12.76 4.60
CA GLY A 445 32.22 -12.18 5.94
C GLY A 445 31.42 -10.91 6.23
N TYR A 446 30.53 -10.49 5.31
CA TYR A 446 29.65 -9.36 5.55
C TYR A 446 28.51 -9.76 6.52
N LYS A 447 28.02 -8.80 7.29
CA LYS A 447 26.77 -8.94 8.03
C LYS A 447 25.60 -8.39 7.22
N VAL A 448 24.47 -9.10 7.21
CA VAL A 448 23.27 -8.69 6.45
C VAL A 448 22.10 -8.54 7.41
N LYS A 449 21.57 -7.33 7.50
CA LYS A 449 20.35 -7.01 8.24
C LYS A 449 19.21 -6.70 7.26
N TYR A 450 18.03 -7.18 7.56
CA TYR A 450 16.82 -6.89 6.80
C TYR A 450 15.85 -6.11 7.68
N ASP A 451 15.41 -4.95 7.21
CA ASP A 451 14.40 -4.12 7.85
C ASP A 451 13.21 -3.92 6.92
N ALA A 452 12.01 -4.20 7.41
CA ALA A 452 10.75 -4.07 6.67
C ALA A 452 9.84 -2.96 7.23
N ASN A 453 10.33 -2.13 8.19
CA ASN A 453 9.46 -1.31 9.02
C ASN A 453 8.89 -0.05 8.35
N GLU A 454 9.42 0.44 7.24
CA GLU A 454 9.03 1.71 6.63
C GLU A 454 8.30 1.61 5.27
N GLY A 455 7.64 0.48 5.00
CA GLY A 455 6.88 0.33 3.74
C GLY A 455 7.73 -0.09 2.54
N MET A 456 9.00 0.27 2.48
CA MET A 456 10.01 -0.28 1.55
C MET A 456 11.04 -1.08 2.33
N PRO A 457 11.20 -2.39 2.07
CA PRO A 457 12.21 -3.21 2.74
C PRO A 457 13.61 -2.69 2.46
N ILE A 458 14.45 -2.65 3.50
CA ILE A 458 15.85 -2.26 3.42
C ILE A 458 16.72 -3.48 3.71
N VAL A 459 17.74 -3.69 2.91
CA VAL A 459 18.80 -4.68 3.14
C VAL A 459 20.09 -3.94 3.40
N ASP A 460 20.51 -3.92 4.65
CA ASP A 460 21.79 -3.38 5.07
C ASP A 460 22.87 -4.45 5.06
N ILE A 461 23.98 -4.18 4.41
CA ILE A 461 25.14 -5.08 4.27
C ILE A 461 26.36 -4.38 4.85
N PHE A 462 26.97 -4.98 5.88
CA PHE A 462 28.08 -4.39 6.60
C PHE A 462 29.32 -5.28 6.54
N ASN A 463 30.45 -4.74 6.14
CA ASN A 463 31.76 -5.40 6.15
C ASN A 463 32.49 -5.08 7.47
N ILE A 464 31.90 -5.49 8.60
CA ILE A 464 32.35 -5.13 9.94
C ILE A 464 32.04 -6.26 10.94
N THR A 465 32.74 -6.27 12.06
CA THR A 465 32.48 -7.20 13.18
C THR A 465 31.12 -6.90 13.83
N GLU A 466 30.61 -7.84 14.64
CA GLU A 466 29.32 -7.66 15.35
C GLU A 466 29.32 -6.43 16.27
N LYS A 467 30.42 -6.19 16.95
CA LYS A 467 30.59 -5.00 17.80
C LYS A 467 30.63 -3.70 16.97
N GLU A 468 31.37 -3.69 15.88
CA GLU A 468 31.40 -2.54 14.96
C GLU A 468 30.05 -2.32 14.28
N LEU A 469 29.26 -3.40 14.06
CA LEU A 469 27.88 -3.29 13.57
C LEU A 469 26.97 -2.61 14.59
N GLU A 470 27.06 -3.02 15.87
CA GLU A 470 26.29 -2.38 16.95
C GLU A 470 26.64 -0.91 17.10
N GLU A 471 27.95 -0.57 17.08
CA GLU A 471 28.44 0.81 17.12
C GLU A 471 27.93 1.63 15.92
N LYS A 472 27.97 1.06 14.70
CA LYS A 472 27.51 1.72 13.48
C LYS A 472 26.00 1.90 13.44
N LEU A 473 25.23 0.92 13.92
CA LEU A 473 23.78 1.03 14.02
C LEU A 473 23.37 2.12 15.04
N ALA A 474 24.09 2.21 16.16
CA ALA A 474 23.88 3.26 17.15
C ALA A 474 24.23 4.66 16.58
N GLU A 475 25.24 4.77 15.73
CA GLU A 475 25.61 6.00 15.02
C GLU A 475 24.51 6.40 14.03
N ILE A 476 24.01 5.46 13.20
CA ILE A 476 22.91 5.69 12.26
C ILE A 476 21.62 6.11 12.98
N GLU A 477 21.29 5.44 14.09
CA GLU A 477 20.15 5.81 14.94
C GLU A 477 20.29 7.22 15.48
N LYS A 478 21.50 7.58 15.94
CA LYS A 478 21.80 8.92 16.45
C LYS A 478 21.67 10.00 15.35
N GLU A 479 22.19 9.73 14.15
CA GLU A 479 22.04 10.64 13.01
C GLU A 479 20.57 10.81 12.58
N SER A 480 19.81 9.72 12.56
CA SER A 480 18.36 9.77 12.29
C SER A 480 17.63 10.66 13.31
N ASN A 481 17.98 10.54 14.60
CA ASN A 481 17.43 11.39 15.64
C ASN A 481 17.82 12.85 15.46
N TYR A 482 19.06 13.15 15.05
CA TYR A 482 19.48 14.52 14.72
C TYR A 482 18.68 15.10 13.57
N LYS A 483 18.50 14.36 12.47
CA LYS A 483 17.71 14.80 11.31
C LYS A 483 16.24 15.04 11.68
N MET A 484 15.66 14.17 12.49
CA MET A 484 14.29 14.33 12.98
C MET A 484 14.12 15.62 13.80
N ILE A 485 15.01 15.88 14.76
CA ILE A 485 14.99 17.12 15.56
C ILE A 485 15.22 18.36 14.69
N ALA A 486 16.19 18.29 13.77
CA ALA A 486 16.47 19.38 12.84
C ALA A 486 15.27 19.67 11.93
N SER A 487 14.56 18.66 11.45
CA SER A 487 13.32 18.80 10.69
C SER A 487 12.21 19.48 11.50
N MET A 488 12.03 19.10 12.77
CA MET A 488 11.06 19.76 13.67
C MET A 488 11.41 21.25 13.89
N LYS A 489 12.70 21.56 14.08
CA LYS A 489 13.16 22.95 14.20
C LYS A 489 13.01 23.74 12.90
N ASN A 490 13.27 23.11 11.74
CA ASN A 490 13.04 23.72 10.42
C ASN A 490 11.54 24.02 10.17
N SER A 491 10.64 23.23 10.75
CA SER A 491 9.20 23.46 10.71
C SER A 491 8.71 24.57 11.65
N GLY A 492 9.62 25.22 12.38
CA GLY A 492 9.33 26.36 13.25
C GLY A 492 8.80 25.99 14.64
N LEU A 493 8.83 24.73 15.03
CA LEU A 493 8.44 24.28 16.36
C LEU A 493 9.43 24.79 17.42
N LYS A 494 8.90 25.25 18.56
CA LYS A 494 9.71 25.65 19.70
C LYS A 494 10.21 24.45 20.49
N ASP A 495 11.30 24.60 21.22
CA ASP A 495 11.90 23.50 21.98
C ASP A 495 10.93 22.84 22.97
N GLU A 496 10.06 23.61 23.62
CA GLU A 496 9.03 23.08 24.53
C GLU A 496 7.98 22.22 23.78
N GLU A 497 7.61 22.65 22.56
CA GLU A 497 6.67 21.91 21.70
C GLU A 497 7.32 20.63 21.14
N ILE A 498 8.60 20.69 20.78
CA ILE A 498 9.38 19.52 20.34
C ILE A 498 9.46 18.50 21.48
N GLU A 499 9.86 18.92 22.69
CA GLU A 499 9.96 18.00 23.82
C GLU A 499 8.62 17.39 24.21
N LYS A 500 7.54 18.16 24.14
CA LYS A 500 6.20 17.63 24.38
C LYS A 500 5.85 16.58 23.34
N ASN A 501 6.01 16.90 22.06
CA ASN A 501 5.72 15.98 20.96
C ASN A 501 6.55 14.69 21.06
N LEU A 502 7.83 14.80 21.43
CA LEU A 502 8.68 13.62 21.61
C LEU A 502 8.22 12.74 22.78
N LYS A 503 7.84 13.34 23.91
CA LYS A 503 7.30 12.62 25.07
C LYS A 503 5.92 12.01 24.81
N ASP A 504 5.15 12.61 23.89
CA ASP A 504 3.86 12.10 23.47
C ASP A 504 3.99 10.92 22.48
N LEU A 505 5.12 10.83 21.73
CA LEU A 505 5.35 9.85 20.66
C LEU A 505 6.29 8.70 21.07
N TYR A 506 7.21 8.92 22.00
CA TYR A 506 8.27 7.99 22.37
C TYR A 506 8.37 7.81 23.88
N GLU A 507 8.85 6.65 24.33
CA GLU A 507 9.05 6.35 25.76
C GLU A 507 10.29 5.46 26.01
N GLY A 508 10.69 5.34 27.28
CA GLY A 508 11.78 4.49 27.71
C GLY A 508 13.12 4.87 27.09
N GLU A 509 13.92 3.85 26.74
CA GLU A 509 15.27 4.03 26.20
C GLU A 509 15.29 4.78 24.86
N GLU A 510 14.27 4.62 24.03
CA GLU A 510 14.14 5.30 22.75
C GLU A 510 13.96 6.81 22.94
N LEU A 511 13.05 7.22 23.82
CA LEU A 511 12.87 8.63 24.19
C LEU A 511 14.16 9.24 24.76
N ASP A 512 14.85 8.50 25.65
CA ASP A 512 16.10 8.97 26.26
C ASP A 512 17.18 9.26 25.19
N LYS A 513 17.30 8.38 24.18
CA LYS A 513 18.23 8.58 23.05
C LYS A 513 17.86 9.79 22.20
N ILE A 514 16.58 9.99 21.92
CA ILE A 514 16.10 11.14 21.14
C ILE A 514 16.30 12.45 21.90
N LEU A 515 15.99 12.47 23.19
CA LEU A 515 16.22 13.66 24.03
C LEU A 515 17.72 13.95 24.22
N ALA A 516 18.57 12.92 24.26
CA ALA A 516 20.00 13.10 24.26
C ALA A 516 20.50 13.71 22.95
N ALA A 517 19.98 13.27 21.82
CA ALA A 517 20.27 13.85 20.50
C ALA A 517 19.81 15.33 20.42
N LYS A 518 18.61 15.65 20.92
CA LYS A 518 18.15 17.03 21.03
C LYS A 518 19.11 17.87 21.88
N ALA A 519 19.50 17.38 23.04
CA ALA A 519 20.42 18.09 23.93
C ALA A 519 21.81 18.31 23.32
N ASP A 520 22.29 17.41 22.47
CA ASP A 520 23.53 17.58 21.72
C ASP A 520 23.37 18.73 20.70
N LEU A 521 22.28 18.76 19.93
CA LEU A 521 21.99 19.82 18.95
C LEU A 521 21.76 21.18 19.60
N ASP A 522 21.15 21.24 20.79
CA ASP A 522 20.93 22.49 21.52
C ASP A 522 22.25 23.08 22.06
N LYS A 523 23.26 22.26 22.32
CA LYS A 523 24.57 22.67 22.78
C LYS A 523 25.53 23.05 21.66
N ASP A 524 25.30 22.52 20.46
CA ASP A 524 26.19 22.73 19.31
C ASP A 524 25.40 23.31 18.11
N PRO A 525 25.38 24.66 17.98
CA PRO A 525 24.69 25.32 16.89
C PRO A 525 25.25 24.98 15.49
N GLU A 526 26.54 24.62 15.38
CA GLU A 526 27.12 24.22 14.08
C GLU A 526 26.63 22.85 13.69
N LEU A 527 26.56 21.92 14.64
CA LEU A 527 25.98 20.59 14.43
C LEU A 527 24.48 20.68 14.06
N LEU A 528 23.72 21.51 14.76
CA LEU A 528 22.31 21.75 14.43
C LEU A 528 22.17 22.28 13.01
N LYS A 529 22.95 23.29 12.65
CA LYS A 529 22.92 23.87 11.31
C LYS A 529 23.27 22.85 10.23
N LYS A 530 24.29 22.02 10.46
CA LYS A 530 24.66 20.91 9.56
C LYS A 530 23.44 20.04 9.21
N TYR A 531 22.75 19.53 10.23
CA TYR A 531 21.60 18.63 10.01
C TYR A 531 20.35 19.37 9.50
N GLN A 532 20.20 20.66 9.81
CA GLN A 532 19.15 21.49 9.23
C GLN A 532 19.36 21.69 7.72
N ASP A 533 20.61 21.91 7.30
CA ASP A 533 20.97 22.06 5.90
C ASP A 533 20.85 20.70 5.16
N GLU A 534 21.31 19.59 5.75
CA GLU A 534 21.17 18.23 5.17
C GLU A 534 19.70 17.87 4.96
N VAL A 535 18.85 18.05 5.96
CA VAL A 535 17.40 17.78 5.85
C VAL A 535 16.77 18.65 4.75
N LYS A 536 17.23 19.89 4.62
CA LYS A 536 16.74 20.79 3.59
C LYS A 536 17.18 20.33 2.20
N GLU A 537 18.45 19.94 2.03
CA GLU A 537 18.97 19.40 0.76
C GLU A 537 18.28 18.07 0.39
N GLU A 538 18.07 17.16 1.35
CA GLU A 538 17.33 15.91 1.12
C GLU A 538 15.88 16.18 0.69
N MET A 539 15.25 17.19 1.27
CA MET A 539 13.89 17.60 0.88
C MET A 539 13.87 18.30 -0.48
N GLU A 540 14.87 19.09 -0.81
CA GLU A 540 15.03 19.76 -2.11
C GLU A 540 15.41 18.74 -3.20
N GLY A 541 16.30 17.80 -2.94
CA GLY A 541 16.67 16.72 -3.86
C GLY A 541 15.55 15.72 -4.13
N ALA A 542 14.66 15.44 -3.16
CA ALA A 542 13.46 14.64 -3.37
C ALA A 542 12.39 15.34 -4.22
N LEU A 543 12.57 16.65 -4.49
CA LEU A 543 11.63 17.50 -5.21
C LEU A 543 12.09 17.85 -6.64
N GLY A 544 13.28 17.37 -7.10
CA GLY A 544 13.80 17.58 -8.46
C GLY A 544 14.39 18.98 -8.67
N GLU A 545 15.60 19.04 -9.24
CA GLU A 545 16.25 20.26 -9.66
C GLU A 545 15.41 20.97 -10.73
N ASP A 546 14.89 22.15 -10.40
CA ASP A 546 14.86 23.29 -11.32
C ASP A 546 14.45 24.58 -10.58
N SER A 547 15.29 25.54 -10.69
CA SER A 547 15.14 27.00 -10.61
C SER A 547 15.85 27.72 -9.47
N GLU A 548 16.81 28.52 -9.92
CA GLU A 548 17.50 29.55 -9.14
C GLU A 548 16.61 30.76 -8.86
N GLU A 549 16.90 31.36 -7.72
CA GLU A 549 16.72 32.76 -7.31
C GLU A 549 15.40 33.21 -6.65
N ASN A 550 15.59 33.63 -5.37
CA ASN A 550 14.86 34.68 -4.63
C ASN A 550 13.35 34.51 -4.39
N GLU A 551 13.03 33.86 -3.29
CA GLU A 551 11.70 34.02 -2.69
C GLU A 551 11.75 34.09 -1.15
N THR A 552 10.81 34.82 -0.56
CA THR A 552 10.69 35.05 0.90
C THR A 552 10.19 33.79 1.64
N LYS A 553 10.40 33.71 2.95
CA LYS A 553 10.06 32.54 3.77
C LYS A 553 8.60 32.06 3.64
N ASP A 554 7.67 32.98 3.42
CA ASP A 554 6.24 32.64 3.29
C ASP A 554 5.91 32.00 1.94
N GLU A 555 6.61 32.36 0.86
CA GLU A 555 6.47 31.77 -0.47
C GLU A 555 6.96 30.31 -0.49
N LYS A 556 8.03 29.98 0.27
CA LYS A 556 8.55 28.59 0.37
C LYS A 556 7.63 27.63 1.13
N ILE A 557 6.87 28.11 2.11
CA ILE A 557 5.85 27.29 2.79
C ILE A 557 4.69 27.01 1.81
N VAL A 558 4.32 27.99 1.01
CA VAL A 558 3.27 27.86 -0.02
C VAL A 558 3.71 26.87 -1.08
N GLU A 559 4.94 26.97 -1.63
CA GLU A 559 5.49 26.05 -2.63
C GLU A 559 5.57 24.60 -2.14
N LYS A 560 5.90 24.39 -0.86
CA LYS A 560 5.96 23.06 -0.25
C LYS A 560 4.57 22.42 -0.12
N THR A 561 3.56 23.24 0.18
CA THR A 561 2.16 22.79 0.24
C THR A 561 1.62 22.51 -1.15
N GLU A 562 2.06 23.26 -2.16
CA GLU A 562 1.75 23.06 -3.58
C GLU A 562 2.27 21.73 -4.11
N LYS A 563 3.54 21.42 -3.88
CA LYS A 563 4.14 20.13 -4.28
C LYS A 563 3.48 18.95 -3.56
N SER A 564 3.01 19.15 -2.33
CA SER A 564 2.21 18.14 -1.61
C SER A 564 0.81 17.98 -2.21
N ALA A 565 0.17 19.07 -2.63
CA ALA A 565 -1.12 19.03 -3.32
C ALA A 565 -0.99 18.42 -4.73
N GLU A 566 0.10 18.72 -5.44
CA GLU A 566 0.45 18.08 -6.72
C GLU A 566 0.71 16.57 -6.54
N LYS A 567 1.39 16.18 -5.45
CA LYS A 567 1.61 14.79 -5.09
C LYS A 567 0.30 14.07 -4.71
N VAL A 568 -0.59 14.74 -3.99
CA VAL A 568 -1.95 14.23 -3.68
C VAL A 568 -2.78 14.15 -4.97
N ALA A 569 -2.72 15.15 -5.84
CA ALA A 569 -3.35 15.12 -7.15
C ALA A 569 -2.78 13.97 -8.01
N LYS A 570 -1.46 13.77 -8.03
CA LYS A 570 -0.81 12.63 -8.70
C LYS A 570 -1.21 11.29 -8.07
N ILE A 571 -1.40 11.21 -6.75
CA ILE A 571 -1.90 10.02 -6.05
C ILE A 571 -3.38 9.80 -6.38
N LEU A 572 -4.22 10.82 -6.37
CA LEU A 572 -5.62 10.73 -6.79
C LEU A 572 -5.72 10.32 -8.26
N PHE A 573 -4.82 10.82 -9.12
CA PHE A 573 -4.70 10.34 -10.51
C PHE A 573 -4.22 8.90 -10.61
N SER A 574 -3.37 8.43 -9.72
CA SER A 574 -2.94 7.03 -9.69
C SER A 574 -4.05 6.08 -9.19
N VAL A 575 -5.01 6.58 -8.44
CA VAL A 575 -6.20 5.82 -7.99
C VAL A 575 -7.28 5.83 -9.08
N VAL A 576 -7.32 6.85 -9.92
CA VAL A 576 -8.18 6.91 -11.12
C VAL A 576 -7.48 6.29 -12.33
N LYS A 577 -6.16 6.15 -12.30
CA LYS A 577 -5.38 5.27 -13.17
C LYS A 577 -5.38 3.85 -12.63
#